data_a533075529f20464216edec6edb8fbc9
#
_entry.id   a533075529f20464216edec6edb8fbc9
#
_cell.length_a   1.000
_cell.length_b   1.000
_cell.length_c   1.000
_cell.angle_alpha   90.00
_cell.angle_beta   90.00
_cell.angle_gamma   90.00
#
_symmetry.space_group_name_H-M   'P 1'
#
loop_
_entity.id
_entity.type
_entity.pdbx_description
1 polymer ?
#
loop_
_entity_poly.entity_id
_entity_poly.type
_entity_poly.pdbx_seq_one_letter_code
_entity_poly.pdbx_strand_id
1 'polypeptide(L)' 'MTPRAESRPVDRLLTVALAAELLGTTERFPRRLIEQRRIRFARLGRHIRIPESALREFIEAGLVEPANPTRNRRKTA' A
#
# COMPACT_ATOMS: atom_id res chain seq x y z
N MET A 1 -17.89 -7.69 21.22
CA MET A 1 -17.56 -7.79 20.86
C MET A 1 -17.07 -7.55 20.22
N THR A 2 -16.69 -7.34 20.17
CA THR A 2 -16.42 -7.18 19.49
C THR A 2 -16.41 -7.68 18.50
N PRO A 3 -16.84 -7.85 18.17
CA PRO A 3 -16.94 -8.61 17.16
C PRO A 3 -16.36 -8.12 16.04
N ARG A 4 -16.36 -7.16 15.84
CA ARG A 4 -15.84 -6.71 14.92
C ARG A 4 -14.63 -7.15 14.77
N ALA A 5 -14.04 -7.19 15.60
CA ALA A 5 -12.75 -7.63 15.48
C ALA A 5 -12.73 -8.96 14.98
N GLU A 6 -13.65 -9.74 15.36
CA GLU A 6 -13.59 -10.99 14.88
C GLU A 6 -14.15 -11.09 13.60
N SER A 7 -14.87 -10.20 13.15
CA SER A 7 -15.42 -10.42 11.86
C SER A 7 -14.43 -10.06 10.82
N ARG A 8 -13.36 -9.41 11.13
CA ARG A 8 -12.40 -9.21 10.14
C ARG A 8 -11.05 -9.19 10.75
N PRO A 9 -10.06 -9.56 9.99
CA PRO A 9 -8.73 -9.66 10.51
C PRO A 9 -8.21 -8.31 10.91
N VAL A 10 -7.35 -8.32 11.90
CA VAL A 10 -6.69 -7.10 12.31
C VAL A 10 -5.76 -6.67 11.21
N ASP A 11 -5.76 -5.40 10.92
CA ASP A 11 -4.90 -4.85 9.91
C ASP A 11 -3.47 -4.89 10.41
N ARG A 12 -2.61 -5.59 9.73
CA ARG A 12 -1.22 -5.65 10.12
C ARG A 12 -0.58 -4.29 9.94
N LEU A 13 0.29 -3.95 10.87
CA LEU A 13 1.01 -2.69 10.79
C LEU A 13 2.44 -3.00 10.37
N LEU A 14 2.81 -2.51 9.21
CA LEU A 14 4.09 -2.84 8.61
C LEU A 14 5.11 -1.76 8.90
N THR A 15 6.36 -2.18 9.10
CA THR A 15 7.42 -1.20 9.22
C THR A 15 7.72 -0.66 7.83
N VAL A 16 8.44 0.46 7.80
CA VAL A 16 8.85 1.03 6.52
C VAL A 16 9.70 0.03 5.76
N ALA A 17 10.56 -0.69 6.47
CA ALA A 17 11.42 -1.67 5.82
C ALA A 17 10.62 -2.79 5.19
N LEU A 18 9.63 -3.30 5.92
CA LEU A 18 8.82 -4.37 5.39
C LEU A 18 7.96 -3.89 4.22
N ALA A 19 7.43 -2.68 4.33
CA ALA A 19 6.66 -2.12 3.24
C ALA A 19 7.53 -2.02 1.98
N ALA A 20 8.78 -1.59 2.14
CA ALA A 20 9.68 -1.50 1.01
C ALA A 20 9.91 -2.86 0.38
N GLU A 21 10.06 -3.87 1.24
CA GLU A 21 10.26 -5.22 0.75
C GLU A 21 9.08 -5.69 -0.07
N LEU A 22 7.89 -5.45 0.43
CA LEU A 22 6.70 -5.88 -0.28
C LEU A 22 6.48 -5.11 -1.58
N LEU A 23 6.96 -3.87 -1.62
CA LEU A 23 6.86 -3.09 -2.83
C LEU A 23 8.01 -3.36 -3.79
N GLY A 24 9.03 -4.07 -3.34
CA GLY A 24 10.18 -4.33 -4.18
C GLY A 24 11.03 -3.10 -4.40
N THR A 25 11.06 -2.20 -3.41
CA THR A 25 11.82 -0.97 -3.54
C THR A 25 12.72 -0.80 -2.34
N THR A 26 13.50 0.26 -2.33
CA THR A 26 14.24 0.60 -1.12
C THR A 26 13.33 1.36 -0.20
N GLU A 27 13.76 1.54 1.05
CA GLU A 27 12.94 2.25 2.02
C GLU A 27 12.71 3.70 1.65
N ARG A 28 13.53 4.22 0.78
CA ARG A 28 13.38 5.60 0.37
C ARG A 28 12.00 5.85 -0.25
N PHE A 29 11.51 4.88 -1.00
CA PHE A 29 10.23 5.07 -1.67
C PHE A 29 9.06 5.17 -0.68
N PRO A 30 8.86 4.21 0.22
CA PRO A 30 7.76 4.37 1.17
C PRO A 30 7.94 5.57 2.09
N ARG A 31 9.18 5.95 2.42
CA ARG A 31 9.37 7.13 3.23
C ARG A 31 8.89 8.37 2.49
N ARG A 32 9.13 8.42 1.20
CA ARG A 32 8.67 9.54 0.41
C ARG A 32 7.15 9.58 0.34
N LEU A 33 6.51 8.42 0.22
CA LEU A 33 5.06 8.39 0.20
C LEU A 33 4.49 8.94 1.50
N ILE A 34 5.13 8.62 2.62
CA ILE A 34 4.68 9.11 3.91
C ILE A 34 4.88 10.62 4.00
N GLU A 35 6.03 11.09 3.58
CA GLU A 35 6.32 12.51 3.63
C GLU A 35 5.36 13.31 2.77
N GLN A 36 4.97 12.77 1.65
CA GLN A 36 4.08 13.45 0.74
C GLN A 36 2.62 13.16 1.03
N ARG A 37 2.36 12.39 2.08
CA ARG A 37 1.00 12.05 2.48
C ARG A 37 0.24 11.36 1.37
N ARG A 38 0.93 10.52 0.63
CA ARG A 38 0.29 9.79 -0.47
C ARG A 38 -0.15 8.40 -0.07
N ILE A 39 0.10 8.01 1.17
CA ILE A 39 -0.33 6.72 1.65
C ILE A 39 -0.72 6.90 3.10
N ARG A 40 -1.76 6.19 3.56
CA ARG A 40 -2.15 6.25 4.94
C ARG A 40 -1.09 5.60 5.81
N PHE A 41 -0.81 6.18 6.93
CA PHE A 41 0.14 5.58 7.86
C PHE A 41 -0.26 5.93 9.27
N ALA A 42 0.24 5.15 10.22
CA ALA A 42 -0.03 5.36 11.63
C ALA A 42 1.23 5.82 12.30
N ARG A 43 1.09 6.83 13.14
CA ARG A 43 2.22 7.30 13.92
C ARG A 43 1.99 6.87 15.36
N LEU A 44 2.80 5.96 15.84
CA LEU A 44 2.67 5.41 17.18
C LEU A 44 3.85 5.89 18.02
N GLY A 45 3.70 7.04 18.64
CA GLY A 45 4.81 7.64 19.34
C GLY A 45 5.84 8.04 18.33
N ARG A 46 7.03 7.44 18.43
CA ARG A 46 8.05 7.73 17.45
C ARG A 46 8.12 6.67 16.39
N HIS A 47 7.21 5.73 16.39
CA HIS A 47 7.23 4.66 15.40
C HIS A 47 6.23 4.99 14.30
N ILE A 48 6.62 4.73 13.07
CA ILE A 48 5.72 4.91 11.94
C ILE A 48 5.44 3.55 11.37
N ARG A 49 4.17 3.28 11.13
CA ARG A 49 3.76 1.99 10.60
C ARG A 49 2.77 2.24 9.47
N ILE A 50 2.78 1.34 8.52
CA ILE A 50 1.88 1.43 7.38
C ILE A 50 0.91 0.27 7.48
N PRO A 51 -0.40 0.55 7.63
CA PRO A 51 -1.36 -0.55 7.67
C PRO A 51 -1.30 -1.34 6.37
N GLU A 52 -1.40 -2.64 6.50
CA GLU A 52 -1.32 -3.49 5.31
C GLU A 52 -2.39 -3.12 4.31
N SER A 53 -3.57 -2.78 4.77
CA SER A 53 -4.64 -2.41 3.87
C SER A 53 -4.29 -1.15 3.08
N ALA A 54 -3.61 -0.20 3.72
CA ALA A 54 -3.20 1.01 3.02
C ALA A 54 -2.19 0.68 1.93
N LEU A 55 -1.27 -0.24 2.22
CA LEU A 55 -0.29 -0.63 1.23
C LEU A 55 -0.97 -1.35 0.08
N ARG A 56 -1.92 -2.23 0.40
CA ARG A 56 -2.66 -2.95 -0.62
C ARG A 56 -3.42 -1.99 -1.53
N GLU A 57 -4.07 -1.00 -0.94
CA GLU A 57 -4.80 -0.02 -1.73
C GLU A 57 -3.88 0.76 -2.64
N PHE A 58 -2.70 1.10 -2.12
CA PHE A 58 -1.75 1.84 -2.92
C PHE A 58 -1.29 1.01 -4.12
N ILE A 59 -1.02 -0.27 -3.88
CA ILE A 59 -0.59 -1.16 -4.94
C ILE A 59 -1.70 -1.31 -5.97
N GLU A 60 -2.91 -1.50 -5.51
CA GLU A 60 -4.03 -1.69 -6.43
C GLU A 60 -4.27 -0.46 -7.29
N ALA A 61 -4.10 0.71 -6.69
CA ALA A 61 -4.30 1.93 -7.46
C ALA A 61 -3.23 2.11 -8.53
N GLY A 62 -2.07 1.47 -8.33
CA GLY A 62 -1.01 1.58 -9.30
C GLY A 62 -0.92 0.44 -10.28
N LEU A 63 -1.84 -0.53 -10.17
CA LEU A 63 -1.80 -1.66 -11.09
C LEU A 63 -2.15 -1.21 -12.49
N VAL A 64 -1.40 -1.72 -13.45
CA VAL A 64 -1.66 -1.42 -14.84
C VAL A 64 -2.13 -2.71 -15.47
N GLU A 65 -3.34 -2.70 -15.97
CA GLU A 65 -3.91 -3.89 -16.57
C GLU A 65 -3.22 -4.21 -17.88
N PRO A 66 -3.05 -5.48 -18.16
CA PRO A 66 -2.45 -5.83 -19.45
C PRO A 66 -3.34 -5.35 -20.59
N ALA A 67 -2.71 -4.93 -21.63
CA ALA A 67 -3.46 -4.44 -22.77
C ALA A 67 -4.24 -5.58 -23.39
N ASN A 68 -5.49 -5.28 -23.72
CA ASN A 68 -6.30 -6.26 -24.39
C ASN A 68 -6.04 -6.12 -25.88
N PRO A 69 -5.72 -7.20 -26.55
CA PRO A 69 -5.41 -7.08 -27.99
C PRO A 69 -6.48 -6.37 -28.77
N THR A 70 -7.70 -6.47 -28.30
CA THR A 70 -8.73 -5.81 -29.01
C THR A 70 -8.86 -4.41 -28.62
N ARG A 71 -8.39 -4.03 -27.54
CA ARG A 71 -8.56 -2.80 -27.13
C ARG A 71 -7.41 -2.14 -26.73
N ASN A 72 -6.55 -2.45 -26.79
CA ASN A 72 -5.55 -1.91 -26.26
C ASN A 72 -4.97 -1.01 -26.97
N ARG A 73 -4.80 -1.00 -27.52
CA ARG A 73 -4.19 -0.33 -28.01
C ARG A 73 -4.26 0.90 -27.78
N ARG A 74 -4.92 1.42 -27.65
CA ARG A 74 -5.07 2.56 -27.50
C ARG A 74 -4.59 3.06 -26.44
N LYS A 75 -4.58 2.77 -25.70
CA LYS A 75 -4.27 3.20 -24.65
C LYS A 75 -3.02 3.32 -24.48
N THR A 76 -2.46 2.94 -24.90
CA THR A 76 -1.37 3.01 -24.64
C THR A 76 -0.87 3.92 -25.05
N ALA A 77 -1.12 4.08 -25.39
CA ALA A 77 -0.59 4.97 -25.77
C ALA A 77 -0.38 5.71 -25.47
#